data_b80fd66bcd8e6f9c634248b31c0b3922
#
_entry.id   b80fd66bcd8e6f9c634248b31c0b3922
#
_cell.length_a   1.000
_cell.length_b   1.000
_cell.length_c   1.000
_cell.angle_alpha   90.00
_cell.angle_beta   90.00
_cell.angle_gamma   90.00
#
_symmetry.space_group_name_H-M   'P 1'
#
loop_
_entity.id
_entity.type
_entity.pdbx_description
1 polymer ?
#
loop_
_entity_poly.entity_id
_entity_poly.type
_entity_poly.pdbx_seq_one_letter_code
_entity_poly.pdbx_strand_id
1 'polypeptide(L)'
;MPELAPALLAAYAGLGLLVGFVAGLLGVGGGLIIVPVLIMLLHAQGLAAGIEPQVALGTSLASILFTSLSSVRAHHRRGAVDWPLVGRIAPGILAGTLAGALVAAQVPATLLKGFFVVFLFYAAVQMWADFKPAPHRGLPGCAGTTLAGGVIGAVSSWVGIGGGTLSVPFMLWHNIPLHRAIATSAAIGFPIAFAGAIGYVLGGRNSPDLPAASLGFVYLPALAGIVVGSVLTAPLGAATAHRLPVRPLKRAFALLLLTLALRMAWTL
;
A
#
# COMPACT_ATOMS: atom_id res chain seq x y z
N MET A 1 14.44 12.32 25.54
CA MET A 1 14.04 11.95 24.17
C MET A 1 15.29 12.11 23.33
N PRO A 2 15.82 11.10 22.65
CA PRO A 2 16.84 11.38 21.65
C PRO A 2 16.16 12.31 20.65
N GLU A 3 16.75 13.47 20.42
CA GLU A 3 16.35 14.37 19.36
C GLU A 3 16.28 13.54 18.10
N LEU A 4 15.10 13.44 17.48
CA LEU A 4 14.95 12.85 16.15
C LEU A 4 15.91 13.63 15.26
N ALA A 5 17.05 13.04 14.93
CA ALA A 5 18.09 13.74 14.20
C ALA A 5 17.44 14.35 12.94
N PRO A 6 17.65 15.63 12.64
CA PRO A 6 17.06 16.30 11.47
C PRO A 6 17.25 15.49 10.18
N ALA A 7 18.34 14.75 10.08
CA ALA A 7 18.63 13.81 8.99
C ALA A 7 17.58 12.70 8.87
N LEU A 8 17.00 12.23 9.98
CA LEU A 8 16.01 11.18 10.00
C LEU A 8 14.65 11.67 9.47
N LEU A 9 14.23 12.84 9.93
CA LEU A 9 13.02 13.48 9.41
C LEU A 9 13.16 13.79 7.92
N ALA A 10 14.35 14.23 7.50
CA ALA A 10 14.65 14.43 6.08
C ALA A 10 14.58 13.13 5.28
N ALA A 11 15.05 12.01 5.83
CA ALA A 11 14.95 10.69 5.19
C ALA A 11 13.49 10.25 5.01
N TYR A 12 12.63 10.41 6.03
CA TYR A 12 11.21 10.09 5.92
C TYR A 12 10.48 11.03 4.95
N ALA A 13 10.81 12.32 4.96
CA ALA A 13 10.26 13.27 3.99
C ALA A 13 10.73 12.95 2.57
N GLY A 14 12.00 12.61 2.37
CA GLY A 14 12.56 12.17 1.10
C GLY A 14 11.89 10.90 0.58
N LEU A 15 11.66 9.92 1.46
CA LEU A 15 10.86 8.73 1.13
C LEU A 15 9.45 9.13 0.70
N GLY A 16 8.81 10.03 1.44
CA GLY A 16 7.49 10.56 1.11
C GLY A 16 7.45 11.25 -0.26
N LEU A 17 8.44 12.09 -0.57
CA LEU A 17 8.56 12.77 -1.88
C LEU A 17 8.65 11.77 -3.02
N LEU A 18 9.52 10.75 -2.89
CA LEU A 18 9.68 9.69 -3.87
C LEU A 18 8.38 8.90 -4.06
N VAL A 19 7.82 8.44 -2.94
CA VAL A 19 6.61 7.61 -2.93
C VAL A 19 5.41 8.37 -3.48
N GLY A 20 5.21 9.62 -3.07
CA GLY A 20 4.11 10.44 -3.58
C GLY A 20 4.19 10.63 -5.09
N PHE A 21 5.38 10.94 -5.60
CA PHE A 21 5.60 11.07 -7.04
C PHE A 21 5.28 9.77 -7.79
N VAL A 22 5.85 8.64 -7.34
CA VAL A 22 5.64 7.32 -7.98
C VAL A 22 4.19 6.85 -7.84
N ALA A 23 3.57 7.05 -6.68
CA ALA A 23 2.17 6.70 -6.46
C ALA A 23 1.22 7.53 -7.35
N GLY A 24 1.48 8.83 -7.49
CA GLY A 24 0.75 9.69 -8.42
C GLY A 24 0.94 9.28 -9.89
N LEU A 25 2.15 8.88 -10.24
CA LEU A 25 2.54 8.50 -11.60
C LEU A 25 1.90 7.17 -12.04
N LEU A 26 1.86 6.18 -11.18
CA LEU A 26 1.43 4.81 -11.49
C LEU A 26 0.04 4.44 -10.96
N GLY A 27 -0.50 5.21 -10.02
CA GLY A 27 -1.79 4.91 -9.40
C GLY A 27 -1.83 3.63 -8.53
N VAL A 28 -0.65 3.08 -8.16
CA VAL A 28 -0.54 1.77 -7.48
C VAL A 28 -0.57 1.89 -5.95
N GLY A 29 -0.58 3.13 -5.43
CA GLY A 29 -0.39 3.36 -3.99
C GLY A 29 1.07 3.14 -3.56
N GLY A 30 1.59 3.99 -2.70
CA GLY A 30 3.03 4.02 -2.36
C GLY A 30 3.55 2.85 -1.52
N GLY A 31 2.68 1.94 -1.03
CA GLY A 31 3.02 0.92 -0.04
C GLY A 31 4.14 -0.04 -0.47
N LEU A 32 4.19 -0.39 -1.77
CA LEU A 32 5.25 -1.26 -2.31
C LEU A 32 6.67 -0.69 -2.17
N ILE A 33 6.81 0.62 -2.01
CA ILE A 33 8.09 1.29 -1.76
C ILE A 33 8.24 1.64 -0.27
N ILE A 34 7.16 2.14 0.37
CA ILE A 34 7.19 2.56 1.76
C ILE A 34 7.66 1.42 2.66
N VAL A 35 7.05 0.25 2.53
CA VAL A 35 7.29 -0.87 3.43
C VAL A 35 8.76 -1.32 3.41
N PRO A 36 9.36 -1.69 2.26
CA PRO A 36 10.74 -2.17 2.25
C PRO A 36 11.74 -1.10 2.67
N VAL A 37 11.55 0.15 2.23
CA VAL A 37 12.46 1.24 2.60
C VAL A 37 12.34 1.58 4.08
N LEU A 38 11.12 1.57 4.63
CA LEU A 38 10.91 1.84 6.05
C LEU A 38 11.48 0.71 6.93
N ILE A 39 11.33 -0.58 6.55
CA ILE A 39 11.99 -1.69 7.24
C ILE A 39 13.51 -1.45 7.30
N MET A 40 14.11 -1.07 6.17
CA MET A 40 15.55 -0.80 6.12
C MET A 40 15.96 0.39 6.98
N LEU A 41 15.18 1.46 7.01
CA LEU A 41 15.45 2.63 7.83
C LEU A 41 15.29 2.31 9.33
N LEU A 42 14.27 1.56 9.72
CA LEU A 42 14.05 1.13 11.11
C LEU A 42 15.18 0.21 11.59
N HIS A 43 15.56 -0.76 10.74
CA HIS A 43 16.65 -1.68 11.03
C HIS A 43 18.00 -0.94 11.19
N ALA A 44 18.33 -0.03 10.29
CA ALA A 44 19.58 0.75 10.35
C ALA A 44 19.67 1.64 11.60
N GLN A 45 18.54 1.99 12.21
CA GLN A 45 18.48 2.78 13.45
C GLN A 45 18.45 1.90 14.69
N GLY A 46 18.38 0.59 14.57
CA GLY A 46 18.17 -0.34 15.69
C GLY A 46 16.80 -0.17 16.36
N LEU A 47 15.85 0.44 15.66
CA LEU A 47 14.48 0.65 16.13
C LEU A 47 13.60 -0.54 15.77
N ALA A 48 12.67 -0.89 16.64
CA ALA A 48 11.68 -1.93 16.40
C ALA A 48 12.28 -3.29 16.04
N ALA A 49 13.42 -3.66 16.63
CA ALA A 49 14.08 -4.94 16.37
C ALA A 49 13.12 -6.13 16.54
N GLY A 50 12.99 -6.93 15.49
CA GLY A 50 12.06 -8.07 15.47
C GLY A 50 10.61 -7.75 15.11
N ILE A 51 10.21 -6.47 15.06
CA ILE A 51 8.85 -6.02 14.69
C ILE A 51 8.85 -4.98 13.56
N GLU A 52 10.00 -4.77 12.89
CA GLU A 52 10.13 -3.78 11.82
C GLU A 52 9.09 -3.95 10.70
N PRO A 53 8.73 -5.19 10.27
CA PRO A 53 7.71 -5.34 9.24
C PRO A 53 6.34 -4.88 9.69
N GLN A 54 5.93 -5.20 10.92
CA GLN A 54 4.65 -4.77 11.48
C GLN A 54 4.57 -3.25 11.55
N VAL A 55 5.63 -2.60 12.06
CA VAL A 55 5.72 -1.13 12.15
C VAL A 55 5.70 -0.50 10.75
N ALA A 56 6.42 -1.08 9.80
CA ALA A 56 6.44 -0.59 8.41
C ALA A 56 5.07 -0.73 7.73
N LEU A 57 4.40 -1.87 7.90
CA LEU A 57 3.07 -2.13 7.33
C LEU A 57 2.00 -1.21 7.93
N GLY A 58 1.97 -1.08 9.26
CA GLY A 58 1.05 -0.18 9.96
C GLY A 58 1.23 1.27 9.55
N THR A 59 2.48 1.74 9.51
CA THR A 59 2.82 3.12 9.09
C THR A 59 2.50 3.36 7.61
N SER A 60 2.75 2.36 6.74
CA SER A 60 2.39 2.44 5.32
C SER A 60 0.88 2.59 5.14
N LEU A 61 0.08 1.72 5.77
CA LEU A 61 -1.39 1.80 5.66
C LEU A 61 -1.92 3.13 6.24
N ALA A 62 -1.38 3.60 7.37
CA ALA A 62 -1.72 4.89 7.91
C ALA A 62 -1.39 6.04 6.94
N SER A 63 -0.27 5.98 6.22
CA SER A 63 0.10 7.00 5.21
C SER A 63 -0.83 6.95 3.99
N ILE A 64 -1.23 5.74 3.57
CA ILE A 64 -2.17 5.55 2.46
C ILE A 64 -3.54 6.15 2.76
N LEU A 65 -3.95 6.21 4.01
CA LEU A 65 -5.21 6.84 4.41
C LEU A 65 -5.30 8.29 3.90
N PHE A 66 -4.23 9.05 4.06
CA PHE A 66 -4.16 10.45 3.61
C PHE A 66 -4.03 10.56 2.08
N THR A 67 -3.20 9.74 1.48
CA THR A 67 -2.98 9.77 0.03
C THR A 67 -4.18 9.26 -0.75
N SER A 68 -4.90 8.24 -0.24
CA SER A 68 -6.11 7.72 -0.88
C SER A 68 -7.24 8.73 -0.88
N LEU A 69 -7.42 9.51 0.19
CA LEU A 69 -8.45 10.54 0.27
C LEU A 69 -8.28 11.60 -0.83
N SER A 70 -7.03 12.03 -1.07
CA SER A 70 -6.71 12.96 -2.15
C SER A 70 -7.00 12.34 -3.53
N SER A 71 -6.60 11.09 -3.74
CA SER A 71 -6.80 10.36 -4.99
C SER A 71 -8.29 10.12 -5.28
N VAL A 72 -9.05 9.66 -4.30
CA VAL A 72 -10.51 9.45 -4.42
C VAL A 72 -11.21 10.73 -4.83
N ARG A 73 -10.88 11.85 -4.16
CA ARG A 73 -11.49 13.16 -4.50
C ARG A 73 -11.22 13.55 -5.95
N ALA A 74 -10.02 13.32 -6.45
CA ALA A 74 -9.66 13.63 -7.83
C ALA A 74 -10.41 12.76 -8.85
N HIS A 75 -10.54 11.46 -8.59
CA HIS A 75 -11.27 10.51 -9.45
C HIS A 75 -12.78 10.70 -9.37
N HIS A 76 -13.31 11.00 -8.20
CA HIS A 76 -14.74 11.29 -7.99
C HIS A 76 -15.18 12.51 -8.81
N ARG A 77 -14.42 13.60 -8.78
CA ARG A 77 -14.71 14.81 -9.57
C ARG A 77 -14.76 14.55 -11.08
N ARG A 78 -14.08 13.52 -11.55
CA ARG A 78 -14.08 13.09 -12.96
C ARG A 78 -15.18 12.09 -13.30
N GLY A 79 -16.04 11.72 -12.32
CA GLY A 79 -17.11 10.73 -12.51
C GLY A 79 -16.62 9.31 -12.83
N ALA A 80 -15.35 9.02 -12.55
CA ALA A 80 -14.73 7.75 -12.95
C ALA A 80 -14.89 6.60 -11.92
N VAL A 81 -15.33 6.90 -10.70
CA VAL A 81 -15.47 5.91 -9.61
C VAL A 81 -16.82 5.18 -9.73
N ASP A 82 -16.77 3.85 -9.68
CA ASP A 82 -17.94 2.98 -9.62
C ASP A 82 -18.38 2.78 -8.15
N TRP A 83 -19.16 3.73 -7.63
CA TRP A 83 -19.62 3.71 -6.23
C TRP A 83 -20.49 2.49 -5.88
N PRO A 84 -21.39 1.99 -6.76
CA PRO A 84 -22.12 0.75 -6.51
C PRO A 84 -21.19 -0.44 -6.27
N LEU A 85 -20.10 -0.55 -7.02
CA LEU A 85 -19.10 -1.60 -6.80
C LEU A 85 -18.33 -1.39 -5.50
N VAL A 86 -17.94 -0.14 -5.20
CA VAL A 86 -17.29 0.19 -3.91
C VAL A 86 -18.17 -0.24 -2.76
N GLY A 87 -19.48 0.08 -2.79
CA GLY A 87 -20.42 -0.31 -1.74
C GLY A 87 -20.57 -1.82 -1.55
N ARG A 88 -20.46 -2.62 -2.62
CA ARG A 88 -20.55 -4.09 -2.56
C ARG A 88 -19.27 -4.74 -2.05
N ILE A 89 -18.09 -4.18 -2.39
CA ILE A 89 -16.80 -4.77 -2.05
C ILE A 89 -16.28 -4.31 -0.68
N ALA A 90 -16.65 -3.09 -0.24
CA ALA A 90 -16.14 -2.46 0.97
C ALA A 90 -16.39 -3.24 2.26
N PRO A 91 -17.56 -3.86 2.50
CA PRO A 91 -17.75 -4.64 3.73
C PRO A 91 -16.77 -5.79 3.86
N GLY A 92 -16.53 -6.53 2.77
CA GLY A 92 -15.52 -7.58 2.73
C GLY A 92 -14.11 -7.04 2.95
N ILE A 93 -13.78 -5.93 2.31
CA ILE A 93 -12.48 -5.27 2.48
C ILE A 93 -12.25 -4.87 3.93
N LEU A 94 -13.20 -4.19 4.56
CA LEU A 94 -13.07 -3.76 5.96
C LEU A 94 -12.83 -4.97 6.88
N ALA A 95 -13.66 -6.00 6.76
CA ALA A 95 -13.54 -7.21 7.57
C ALA A 95 -12.22 -7.96 7.29
N GLY A 96 -11.92 -8.20 6.02
CA GLY A 96 -10.71 -8.94 5.62
C GLY A 96 -9.42 -8.20 5.97
N THR A 97 -9.38 -6.87 5.76
CA THR A 97 -8.21 -6.07 6.10
C THR A 97 -7.99 -5.99 7.60
N LEU A 98 -9.05 -5.77 8.38
CA LEU A 98 -8.94 -5.73 9.84
C LEU A 98 -8.48 -7.09 10.40
N ALA A 99 -9.12 -8.17 9.98
CA ALA A 99 -8.73 -9.52 10.39
C ALA A 99 -7.29 -9.85 9.96
N GLY A 100 -6.95 -9.56 8.70
CA GLY A 100 -5.60 -9.77 8.17
C GLY A 100 -4.53 -8.98 8.91
N ALA A 101 -4.79 -7.72 9.27
CA ALA A 101 -3.87 -6.89 10.04
C ALA A 101 -3.68 -7.39 11.48
N LEU A 102 -4.76 -7.81 12.14
CA LEU A 102 -4.71 -8.40 13.49
C LEU A 102 -3.92 -9.73 13.49
N VAL A 103 -4.09 -10.56 12.47
CA VAL A 103 -3.28 -11.78 12.30
C VAL A 103 -1.82 -11.44 12.02
N ALA A 104 -1.55 -10.51 11.07
CA ALA A 104 -0.19 -10.07 10.73
C ALA A 104 0.57 -9.50 11.94
N ALA A 105 -0.14 -8.85 12.85
CA ALA A 105 0.43 -8.31 14.08
C ALA A 105 1.00 -9.39 15.02
N GLN A 106 0.53 -10.65 14.89
CA GLN A 106 0.95 -11.78 15.71
C GLN A 106 1.92 -12.73 15.00
N VAL A 107 2.10 -12.53 13.71
CA VAL A 107 2.96 -13.38 12.87
C VAL A 107 4.43 -13.01 13.07
N PRO A 108 5.36 -13.98 13.14
CA PRO A 108 6.79 -13.70 13.21
C PRO A 108 7.27 -12.80 12.06
N ALA A 109 8.15 -11.85 12.38
CA ALA A 109 8.69 -10.88 11.41
C ALA A 109 9.27 -11.54 10.15
N THR A 110 9.95 -12.68 10.31
CA THR A 110 10.56 -13.43 9.19
C THR A 110 9.50 -13.93 8.19
N LEU A 111 8.38 -14.49 8.70
CA LEU A 111 7.29 -14.96 7.84
C LEU A 111 6.65 -13.78 7.08
N LEU A 112 6.45 -12.66 7.78
CA LEU A 112 5.84 -11.46 7.20
C LEU A 112 6.75 -10.83 6.13
N LYS A 113 8.06 -10.76 6.40
CA LYS A 113 9.08 -10.36 5.40
C LYS A 113 9.07 -11.30 4.20
N GLY A 114 9.06 -12.62 4.43
CA GLY A 114 9.04 -13.62 3.36
C GLY A 114 7.80 -13.48 2.46
N PHE A 115 6.62 -13.34 3.05
CA PHE A 115 5.39 -13.09 2.31
C PHE A 115 5.48 -11.81 1.47
N PHE A 116 5.99 -10.73 2.05
CA PHE A 116 6.17 -9.46 1.36
C PHE A 116 7.16 -9.58 0.19
N VAL A 117 8.28 -10.27 0.36
CA VAL A 117 9.25 -10.53 -0.72
C VAL A 117 8.61 -11.28 -1.89
N VAL A 118 7.87 -12.35 -1.62
CA VAL A 118 7.13 -13.10 -2.65
C VAL A 118 6.14 -12.19 -3.38
N PHE A 119 5.44 -11.34 -2.65
CA PHE A 119 4.50 -10.39 -3.25
C PHE A 119 5.20 -9.32 -4.10
N LEU A 120 6.37 -8.84 -3.68
CA LEU A 120 7.16 -7.90 -4.50
C LEU A 120 7.60 -8.54 -5.83
N PHE A 121 8.03 -9.80 -5.82
CA PHE A 121 8.34 -10.53 -7.06
C PHE A 121 7.10 -10.66 -7.96
N TYR A 122 5.95 -11.04 -7.38
CA TYR A 122 4.69 -11.09 -8.11
C TYR A 122 4.35 -9.74 -8.75
N ALA A 123 4.41 -8.64 -7.98
CA ALA A 123 4.11 -7.30 -8.47
C ALA A 123 5.10 -6.84 -9.56
N ALA A 124 6.39 -7.14 -9.40
CA ALA A 124 7.42 -6.84 -10.39
C ALA A 124 7.14 -7.57 -11.71
N VAL A 125 6.86 -8.88 -11.67
CA VAL A 125 6.54 -9.69 -12.85
C VAL A 125 5.24 -9.19 -13.52
N GLN A 126 4.20 -8.91 -12.73
CA GLN A 126 2.93 -8.40 -13.24
C GLN A 126 3.10 -7.07 -13.99
N MET A 127 3.92 -6.16 -13.44
CA MET A 127 4.19 -4.86 -14.07
C MET A 127 5.09 -4.96 -15.28
N TRP A 128 6.09 -5.83 -15.25
CA TRP A 128 6.99 -6.07 -16.38
C TRP A 128 6.26 -6.66 -17.56
N ALA A 129 5.45 -7.68 -17.32
CA ALA A 129 4.68 -8.37 -18.35
C ALA A 129 3.49 -7.54 -18.87
N ASP A 130 3.14 -6.43 -18.19
CA ASP A 130 1.91 -5.66 -18.47
C ASP A 130 0.67 -6.55 -18.58
N PHE A 131 0.62 -7.60 -17.73
CA PHE A 131 -0.40 -8.63 -17.78
C PHE A 131 -1.77 -8.02 -17.48
N LYS A 132 -2.64 -8.08 -18.47
CA LYS A 132 -4.04 -7.68 -18.36
C LYS A 132 -4.88 -8.94 -18.53
N PRO A 133 -5.57 -9.40 -17.49
CA PRO A 133 -6.48 -10.53 -17.62
C PRO A 133 -7.48 -10.26 -18.74
N ALA A 134 -7.65 -11.23 -19.62
CA ALA A 134 -8.70 -11.14 -20.65
C ALA A 134 -10.07 -11.10 -19.96
N PRO A 135 -10.98 -10.20 -20.37
CA PRO A 135 -12.29 -10.09 -19.78
C PRO A 135 -13.11 -11.34 -20.13
N HIS A 136 -13.50 -12.12 -19.13
CA HIS A 136 -14.19 -13.39 -19.34
C HIS A 136 -15.52 -13.53 -18.59
N ARG A 137 -15.82 -12.69 -17.58
CA ARG A 137 -16.96 -12.89 -16.69
C ARG A 137 -17.66 -11.58 -16.34
N GLY A 138 -18.96 -11.64 -16.10
CA GLY A 138 -19.68 -10.57 -15.38
C GLY A 138 -19.23 -10.51 -13.92
N LEU A 139 -19.49 -9.39 -13.25
CA LEU A 139 -19.25 -9.25 -11.81
C LEU A 139 -20.00 -10.36 -11.05
N PRO A 140 -19.36 -11.00 -10.06
CA PRO A 140 -20.05 -11.91 -9.14
C PRO A 140 -21.21 -11.20 -8.46
N GLY A 141 -22.18 -11.97 -7.98
CA GLY A 141 -23.23 -11.45 -7.13
C GLY A 141 -22.66 -10.75 -5.88
N CYS A 142 -23.52 -10.08 -5.10
CA CYS A 142 -23.10 -9.29 -3.95
C CYS A 142 -22.20 -10.08 -2.99
N ALA A 143 -22.57 -11.30 -2.63
CA ALA A 143 -21.77 -12.17 -1.75
C ALA A 143 -20.39 -12.50 -2.32
N GLY A 144 -20.30 -12.83 -3.61
CA GLY A 144 -19.02 -13.13 -4.27
C GLY A 144 -18.10 -11.90 -4.35
N THR A 145 -18.66 -10.72 -4.61
CA THR A 145 -17.91 -9.45 -4.63
C THR A 145 -17.41 -9.10 -3.22
N THR A 146 -18.24 -9.27 -2.19
CA THR A 146 -17.84 -9.06 -0.80
C THR A 146 -16.73 -10.04 -0.37
N LEU A 147 -16.84 -11.32 -0.74
CA LEU A 147 -15.81 -12.33 -0.44
C LEU A 147 -14.48 -11.99 -1.14
N ALA A 148 -14.53 -11.61 -2.41
CA ALA A 148 -13.34 -11.13 -3.13
C ALA A 148 -12.71 -9.91 -2.44
N GLY A 149 -13.54 -8.99 -1.95
CA GLY A 149 -13.11 -7.86 -1.13
C GLY A 149 -12.39 -8.31 0.14
N GLY A 150 -12.90 -9.34 0.81
CA GLY A 150 -12.27 -9.93 2.00
C GLY A 150 -10.87 -10.45 1.72
N VAL A 151 -10.70 -11.21 0.65
CA VAL A 151 -9.39 -11.73 0.23
C VAL A 151 -8.44 -10.59 -0.16
N ILE A 152 -8.91 -9.63 -0.97
CA ILE A 152 -8.12 -8.46 -1.38
C ILE A 152 -7.68 -7.67 -0.14
N GLY A 153 -8.59 -7.44 0.80
CA GLY A 153 -8.29 -6.72 2.03
C GLY A 153 -7.26 -7.44 2.91
N ALA A 154 -7.43 -8.75 3.13
CA ALA A 154 -6.52 -9.55 3.92
C ALA A 154 -5.10 -9.54 3.33
N VAL A 155 -4.96 -9.82 2.03
CA VAL A 155 -3.64 -9.79 1.37
C VAL A 155 -3.06 -8.37 1.38
N SER A 156 -3.88 -7.34 1.14
CA SER A 156 -3.42 -5.95 1.16
C SER A 156 -2.88 -5.53 2.52
N SER A 157 -3.47 -6.01 3.62
CA SER A 157 -2.98 -5.71 4.98
C SER A 157 -1.61 -6.33 5.26
N TRP A 158 -1.30 -7.51 4.72
CA TRP A 158 -0.01 -8.19 4.86
C TRP A 158 1.09 -7.59 4.00
N VAL A 159 0.71 -6.82 2.99
CA VAL A 159 1.64 -6.13 2.07
C VAL A 159 1.72 -4.63 2.35
N GLY A 160 0.79 -4.07 3.11
CA GLY A 160 0.76 -2.64 3.40
C GLY A 160 0.44 -1.78 2.18
N ILE A 161 -0.44 -2.25 1.27
CA ILE A 161 -0.82 -1.56 0.03
C ILE A 161 -2.29 -1.15 0.02
N GLY A 162 -2.63 -0.13 -0.78
CA GLY A 162 -4.00 0.35 -0.97
C GLY A 162 -4.87 -0.48 -1.93
N GLY A 163 -4.51 -1.74 -2.17
CA GLY A 163 -5.32 -2.69 -2.94
C GLY A 163 -5.21 -2.58 -4.47
N GLY A 164 -4.60 -1.52 -5.02
CA GLY A 164 -4.53 -1.29 -6.47
C GLY A 164 -3.95 -2.44 -7.27
N THR A 165 -2.92 -3.09 -6.74
CA THR A 165 -2.24 -4.23 -7.37
C THR A 165 -3.15 -5.46 -7.50
N LEU A 166 -4.13 -5.63 -6.62
CA LEU A 166 -5.04 -6.77 -6.60
C LEU A 166 -6.42 -6.42 -7.16
N SER A 167 -6.98 -5.28 -6.78
CA SER A 167 -8.35 -4.92 -7.17
C SER A 167 -8.47 -4.51 -8.64
N VAL A 168 -7.42 -3.90 -9.24
CA VAL A 168 -7.45 -3.54 -10.66
C VAL A 168 -7.49 -4.80 -11.55
N PRO A 169 -6.61 -5.80 -11.40
CA PRO A 169 -6.73 -7.06 -12.15
C PRO A 169 -8.07 -7.77 -11.93
N PHE A 170 -8.57 -7.79 -10.70
CA PHE A 170 -9.89 -8.35 -10.40
C PHE A 170 -11.00 -7.66 -11.21
N MET A 171 -11.02 -6.33 -11.24
CA MET A 171 -12.01 -5.55 -11.98
C MET A 171 -11.87 -5.72 -13.50
N LEU A 172 -10.64 -5.75 -14.02
CA LEU A 172 -10.38 -6.00 -15.45
C LEU A 172 -10.89 -7.37 -15.87
N TRP A 173 -10.70 -8.39 -15.05
CA TRP A 173 -11.20 -9.74 -15.31
C TRP A 173 -12.72 -9.79 -15.41
N HIS A 174 -13.41 -8.86 -14.73
CA HIS A 174 -14.86 -8.75 -14.73
C HIS A 174 -15.39 -7.65 -15.67
N ASN A 175 -14.71 -7.39 -16.79
CA ASN A 175 -15.12 -6.45 -17.84
C ASN A 175 -15.25 -4.98 -17.44
N ILE A 176 -14.63 -4.55 -16.35
CA ILE A 176 -14.62 -3.13 -15.97
C ILE A 176 -13.48 -2.43 -16.75
N PRO A 177 -13.76 -1.34 -17.47
CA PRO A 177 -12.75 -0.60 -18.22
C PRO A 177 -11.60 -0.12 -17.33
N LEU A 178 -10.37 -0.16 -17.84
CA LEU A 178 -9.15 0.13 -17.07
C LEU A 178 -9.20 1.46 -16.30
N HIS A 179 -9.67 2.54 -16.95
CA HIS A 179 -9.75 3.85 -16.29
C HIS A 179 -10.74 3.87 -15.11
N ARG A 180 -11.87 3.13 -15.23
CA ARG A 180 -12.84 2.96 -14.12
C ARG A 180 -12.28 2.05 -13.04
N ALA A 181 -11.58 0.98 -13.42
CA ALA A 181 -10.93 0.07 -12.49
C ALA A 181 -9.87 0.79 -11.63
N ILE A 182 -9.04 1.65 -12.23
CA ILE A 182 -8.05 2.47 -11.51
C ILE A 182 -8.75 3.44 -10.55
N ALA A 183 -9.76 4.16 -11.02
CA ALA A 183 -10.48 5.13 -10.21
C ALA A 183 -11.23 4.48 -9.03
N THR A 184 -11.89 3.35 -9.30
CA THR A 184 -12.60 2.56 -8.28
C THR A 184 -11.63 1.94 -7.28
N SER A 185 -10.47 1.47 -7.75
CA SER A 185 -9.40 0.96 -6.89
C SER A 185 -8.85 2.03 -5.93
N ALA A 186 -8.73 3.28 -6.39
CA ALA A 186 -8.35 4.37 -5.50
C ALA A 186 -9.37 4.58 -4.37
N ALA A 187 -10.67 4.45 -4.67
CA ALA A 187 -11.73 4.52 -3.67
C ALA A 187 -11.70 3.32 -2.70
N ILE A 188 -11.41 2.12 -3.20
CA ILE A 188 -11.22 0.90 -2.40
C ILE A 188 -10.00 1.02 -1.48
N GLY A 189 -8.98 1.76 -1.88
CA GLY A 189 -7.77 1.99 -1.08
C GLY A 189 -8.03 2.65 0.27
N PHE A 190 -9.06 3.51 0.36
CA PHE A 190 -9.41 4.18 1.62
C PHE A 190 -9.89 3.20 2.72
N PRO A 191 -10.91 2.34 2.50
CA PRO A 191 -11.32 1.37 3.51
C PRO A 191 -10.22 0.35 3.86
N ILE A 192 -9.36 -0.04 2.91
CA ILE A 192 -8.17 -0.86 3.22
C ILE A 192 -7.25 -0.13 4.19
N ALA A 193 -6.87 1.10 3.88
CA ALA A 193 -5.96 1.89 4.70
C ALA A 193 -6.54 2.15 6.10
N PHE A 194 -7.82 2.46 6.18
CA PHE A 194 -8.53 2.72 7.42
C PHE A 194 -8.58 1.47 8.33
N ALA A 195 -9.10 0.36 7.82
CA ALA A 195 -9.22 -0.88 8.59
C ALA A 195 -7.83 -1.45 8.94
N GLY A 196 -6.87 -1.36 8.03
CA GLY A 196 -5.52 -1.83 8.25
C GLY A 196 -4.77 -1.01 9.30
N ALA A 197 -4.84 0.33 9.24
CA ALA A 197 -4.24 1.19 10.25
C ALA A 197 -4.82 0.89 11.65
N ILE A 198 -6.15 0.76 11.76
CA ILE A 198 -6.79 0.36 13.02
C ILE A 198 -6.28 -1.01 13.49
N GLY A 199 -6.23 -2.00 12.59
CA GLY A 199 -5.77 -3.35 12.93
C GLY A 199 -4.33 -3.37 13.46
N TYR A 200 -3.41 -2.62 12.85
CA TYR A 200 -2.03 -2.50 13.32
C TYR A 200 -1.89 -1.65 14.59
N VAL A 201 -2.73 -0.64 14.78
CA VAL A 201 -2.79 0.09 16.06
C VAL A 201 -3.23 -0.84 17.19
N LEU A 202 -4.30 -1.59 16.99
CA LEU A 202 -4.83 -2.51 17.99
C LEU A 202 -3.86 -3.69 18.26
N GLY A 203 -3.31 -4.29 17.20
CA GLY A 203 -2.39 -5.42 17.31
C GLY A 203 -1.06 -5.07 17.97
N GLY A 204 -0.62 -3.80 17.87
CA GLY A 204 0.63 -3.32 18.46
C GLY A 204 0.50 -2.79 19.89
N ARG A 205 -0.70 -2.66 20.47
CA ARG A 205 -0.91 -1.97 21.77
C ARG A 205 -0.06 -2.52 22.92
N ASN A 206 0.18 -3.81 22.93
CA ASN A 206 0.88 -4.51 24.01
C ASN A 206 2.30 -4.94 23.61
N SER A 207 2.82 -4.48 22.48
CA SER A 207 4.18 -4.83 22.07
C SER A 207 5.21 -4.03 22.90
N PRO A 208 6.15 -4.71 23.60
CA PRO A 208 7.11 -4.04 24.47
C PRO A 208 8.20 -3.26 23.69
N ASP A 209 8.45 -3.66 22.44
CA ASP A 209 9.60 -3.19 21.65
C ASP A 209 9.25 -2.03 20.69
N LEU A 210 8.15 -1.32 20.97
CA LEU A 210 7.71 -0.22 20.11
C LEU A 210 8.66 0.98 20.20
N PRO A 211 9.02 1.58 19.04
CA PRO A 211 9.76 2.83 19.05
C PRO A 211 8.99 3.93 19.79
N ALA A 212 9.72 4.85 20.42
CA ALA A 212 9.12 6.04 21.03
C ALA A 212 8.26 6.80 20.00
N ALA A 213 7.15 7.38 20.44
CA ALA A 213 6.16 8.07 19.59
C ALA A 213 5.48 7.14 18.56
N SER A 214 5.22 5.89 18.92
CA SER A 214 4.38 4.97 18.14
C SER A 214 2.97 4.87 18.70
N LEU A 215 2.00 4.68 17.83
CA LEU A 215 0.63 4.35 18.18
C LEU A 215 0.37 2.88 17.71
N GLY A 216 0.57 1.91 18.62
CA GLY A 216 0.70 0.52 18.21
C GLY A 216 1.81 0.38 17.17
N PHE A 217 1.58 -0.37 16.10
CA PHE A 217 2.55 -0.52 15.02
C PHE A 217 2.57 0.66 14.02
N VAL A 218 2.05 1.82 14.37
CA VAL A 218 2.14 3.04 13.54
C VAL A 218 3.17 3.98 14.13
N TYR A 219 4.30 4.16 13.46
CA TYR A 219 5.37 5.05 13.89
C TYR A 219 5.12 6.48 13.39
N LEU A 220 4.71 7.36 14.32
CA LEU A 220 4.23 8.71 13.99
C LEU A 220 5.27 9.62 13.32
N PRO A 221 6.56 9.60 13.68
CA PRO A 221 7.55 10.45 13.01
C PRO A 221 7.73 10.08 11.52
N ALA A 222 7.76 8.77 11.20
CA ALA A 222 7.82 8.33 9.82
C ALA A 222 6.52 8.64 9.08
N LEU A 223 5.36 8.44 9.72
CA LEU A 223 4.06 8.79 9.15
C LEU A 223 4.01 10.26 8.76
N ALA A 224 4.40 11.17 9.65
CA ALA A 224 4.37 12.61 9.39
C ALA A 224 5.27 12.99 8.21
N GLY A 225 6.52 12.52 8.17
CA GLY A 225 7.44 12.79 7.08
C GLY A 225 6.95 12.24 5.73
N ILE A 226 6.47 10.98 5.72
CA ILE A 226 5.96 10.34 4.50
C ILE A 226 4.71 11.06 3.99
N VAL A 227 3.76 11.43 4.86
CA VAL A 227 2.53 12.12 4.47
C VAL A 227 2.84 13.49 3.88
N VAL A 228 3.65 14.30 4.56
CA VAL A 228 4.04 15.63 4.06
C VAL A 228 4.70 15.51 2.68
N GLY A 229 5.70 14.66 2.54
CA GLY A 229 6.39 14.47 1.26
C GLY A 229 5.45 13.95 0.16
N SER A 230 4.63 12.95 0.45
CA SER A 230 3.76 12.32 -0.55
C SER A 230 2.63 13.22 -1.01
N VAL A 231 2.03 14.01 -0.13
CA VAL A 231 0.97 14.96 -0.50
C VAL A 231 1.51 16.06 -1.43
N LEU A 232 2.74 16.50 -1.21
CA LEU A 232 3.38 17.52 -2.05
C LEU A 232 3.68 17.02 -3.47
N THR A 233 4.10 15.77 -3.62
CA THR A 233 4.58 15.25 -4.93
C THR A 233 3.58 14.41 -5.71
N ALA A 234 2.55 13.86 -5.07
CA ALA A 234 1.54 13.07 -5.75
C ALA A 234 0.84 13.81 -6.92
N PRO A 235 0.48 15.09 -6.81
CA PRO A 235 -0.07 15.85 -7.94
C PRO A 235 0.93 15.99 -9.11
N LEU A 236 2.23 16.14 -8.80
CA LEU A 236 3.29 16.23 -9.81
C LEU A 236 3.46 14.90 -10.55
N GLY A 237 3.44 13.78 -9.82
CA GLY A 237 3.45 12.44 -10.40
C GLY A 237 2.27 12.22 -11.34
N ALA A 238 1.07 12.55 -10.90
CA ALA A 238 -0.14 12.42 -11.70
C ALA A 238 -0.10 13.29 -12.98
N ALA A 239 0.39 14.52 -12.88
CA ALA A 239 0.56 15.39 -14.05
C ALA A 239 1.60 14.84 -15.06
N THR A 240 2.67 14.24 -14.55
CA THR A 240 3.73 13.62 -15.36
C THR A 240 3.26 12.36 -16.05
N ALA A 241 2.36 11.57 -15.41
CA ALA A 241 1.77 10.36 -15.99
C ALA A 241 1.08 10.60 -17.34
N HIS A 242 0.50 11.79 -17.53
CA HIS A 242 -0.16 12.15 -18.80
C HIS A 242 0.83 12.48 -19.94
N ARG A 243 2.11 12.68 -19.63
CA ARG A 243 3.15 13.07 -20.60
C ARG A 243 4.09 11.92 -20.97
N LEU A 244 4.15 10.88 -20.16
CA LEU A 244 5.09 9.78 -20.35
C LEU A 244 4.40 8.51 -20.87
N PRO A 245 5.07 7.72 -21.71
CA PRO A 245 4.54 6.42 -22.12
C PRO A 245 4.51 5.47 -20.91
N VAL A 246 3.35 4.87 -20.67
CA VAL A 246 3.07 4.05 -19.47
C VAL A 246 3.96 2.79 -19.39
N ARG A 247 4.29 2.17 -20.53
CA ARG A 247 5.08 0.92 -20.57
C ARG A 247 6.50 1.05 -20.01
N PRO A 248 7.34 1.99 -20.47
CA PRO A 248 8.68 2.19 -19.89
C PRO A 248 8.64 2.48 -18.40
N LEU A 249 7.64 3.26 -17.96
CA LEU A 249 7.45 3.62 -16.58
C LEU A 249 7.14 2.41 -15.69
N LYS A 250 6.24 1.53 -16.14
CA LYS A 250 5.94 0.27 -15.44
C LYS A 250 7.17 -0.63 -15.36
N ARG A 251 8.00 -0.70 -16.42
CA ARG A 251 9.24 -1.49 -16.42
C ARG A 251 10.28 -0.92 -15.47
N ALA A 252 10.48 0.39 -15.45
CA ALA A 252 11.38 1.05 -14.49
C ALA A 252 10.94 0.77 -13.05
N PHE A 253 9.63 0.85 -12.78
CA PHE A 253 9.09 0.52 -11.46
C PHE A 253 9.22 -0.97 -11.13
N ALA A 254 9.01 -1.87 -12.08
CA ALA A 254 9.23 -3.30 -11.90
C ALA A 254 10.69 -3.62 -11.53
N LEU A 255 11.66 -2.95 -12.15
CA LEU A 255 13.09 -3.06 -11.78
C LEU A 255 13.34 -2.56 -10.36
N LEU A 256 12.75 -1.44 -9.97
CA LEU A 256 12.84 -0.94 -8.60
C LEU A 256 12.26 -1.97 -7.60
N LEU A 257 11.09 -2.54 -7.87
CA LEU A 257 10.50 -3.57 -7.02
C LEU A 257 11.37 -4.83 -6.95
N LEU A 258 11.97 -5.24 -8.06
CA LEU A 258 12.86 -6.39 -8.11
C LEU A 258 14.13 -6.15 -7.27
N THR A 259 14.75 -4.97 -7.36
CA THR A 259 15.92 -4.63 -6.54
C THR A 259 15.58 -4.61 -5.06
N LEU A 260 14.42 -4.05 -4.68
CA LEU A 260 13.94 -4.07 -3.29
C LEU A 260 13.65 -5.49 -2.80
N ALA A 261 13.02 -6.33 -3.64
CA ALA A 261 12.73 -7.72 -3.32
C ALA A 261 14.00 -8.53 -3.07
N LEU A 262 15.00 -8.41 -3.98
CA LEU A 262 16.30 -9.09 -3.84
C LEU A 262 17.03 -8.63 -2.58
N ARG A 263 17.05 -7.33 -2.30
CA ARG A 263 17.70 -6.80 -1.11
C ARG A 263 17.02 -7.28 0.18
N MET A 264 15.69 -7.32 0.22
CA MET A 264 14.96 -7.86 1.36
C MET A 264 15.16 -9.36 1.52
N ALA A 265 15.20 -10.12 0.41
CA ALA A 265 15.47 -11.55 0.44
C ALA A 265 16.86 -11.87 1.01
N TRP A 266 17.86 -11.02 0.73
CA TRP A 266 19.21 -11.17 1.29
C TRP A 266 19.28 -10.96 2.82
N THR A 267 18.30 -10.27 3.38
CA THR A 267 18.22 -9.96 4.83
C THR A 267 17.17 -10.80 5.58
N LEU A 268 16.61 -11.84 4.95
CA LEU A 268 15.75 -12.84 5.60
C LEU A 268 16.56 -13.78 6.46
#